data_0064fac012c04843f5471a4a266d77a1
#
_entry.id   0064fac012c04843f5471a4a266d77a1
#
_cell.length_a   1.000
_cell.length_b   1.000
_cell.length_c   1.000
_cell.angle_alpha   90.00
_cell.angle_beta   90.00
_cell.angle_gamma   90.00
#
_symmetry.space_group_name_H-M   'P 1'
#
loop_
_entity.id
_entity.type
_entity.pdbx_description
1 polymer ?
#
loop_
_entity_poly.entity_id
_entity_poly.type
_entity_poly.pdbx_seq_one_letter_code
_entity_poly.pdbx_strand_id
1 'polypeptide(L)'
;MSTRLLEDKIVLVSGGSRGLGAGIARAAADAGAAGIMITGRDPVAGKALAAELAPNGTDVKFHAVDLADPQAAAGSVTAAVDSYGRVDCVVNSAGLTTRGTLLDTTVELFDAHIAVNLRAPFFIMQAAAHDMSSRSAPGSMVNIISFSAHGGQPYLAPYVAAKAGLVGLTRNVAYAHRFDRIRINGLNIGWTETEGEDATQRAFHGAADDWVATAAAKLPMGKLGQVSEIAEFVVFLLSDRSGVVTGSVIDWDQKVLGCYD
;
A
#
# COMPACT_ATOMS: atom_id res chain seq x y z
N MET A 1 -17.22 -17.65 -14.05
CA MET A 1 -16.16 -17.56 -13.01
C MET A 1 -16.60 -16.48 -12.05
N SER A 2 -16.51 -16.72 -10.72
CA SER A 2 -16.90 -15.73 -9.72
C SER A 2 -16.11 -14.43 -9.94
N THR A 3 -16.79 -13.30 -9.95
CA THR A 3 -16.21 -11.97 -9.95
C THR A 3 -15.70 -11.58 -8.54
N ARG A 4 -16.06 -12.38 -7.51
CA ARG A 4 -15.71 -12.16 -6.10
C ARG A 4 -14.34 -12.75 -5.80
N LEU A 5 -13.30 -12.03 -6.18
CA LEU A 5 -11.90 -12.48 -6.08
C LEU A 5 -11.40 -12.65 -4.64
N LEU A 6 -12.01 -11.97 -3.68
CA LEU A 6 -11.65 -11.99 -2.26
C LEU A 6 -12.76 -12.58 -1.37
N GLU A 7 -13.62 -13.44 -1.95
CA GLU A 7 -14.66 -14.13 -1.20
C GLU A 7 -14.07 -14.83 0.03
N ASP A 8 -14.72 -14.66 1.18
CA ASP A 8 -14.31 -15.18 2.49
C ASP A 8 -12.97 -14.67 3.04
N LYS A 9 -12.28 -13.74 2.39
CA LYS A 9 -11.01 -13.20 2.88
C LYS A 9 -11.22 -12.04 3.85
N ILE A 10 -10.37 -11.99 4.88
CA ILE A 10 -10.21 -10.84 5.77
C ILE A 10 -9.00 -10.03 5.30
N VAL A 11 -9.23 -8.75 5.00
CA VAL A 11 -8.23 -7.86 4.40
C VAL A 11 -7.85 -6.75 5.39
N LEU A 12 -6.57 -6.57 5.64
CA LEU A 12 -6.03 -5.40 6.35
C LEU A 12 -5.43 -4.42 5.33
N VAL A 13 -5.87 -3.15 5.36
CA VAL A 13 -5.30 -2.08 4.53
C VAL A 13 -4.71 -0.99 5.43
N SER A 14 -3.38 -0.95 5.54
CA SER A 14 -2.70 0.14 6.24
C SER A 14 -2.69 1.41 5.40
N GLY A 15 -2.99 2.57 6.03
CA GLY A 15 -3.20 3.82 5.29
C GLY A 15 -4.49 3.80 4.45
N GLY A 16 -5.49 3.02 4.87
CA GLY A 16 -6.73 2.76 4.13
C GLY A 16 -7.77 3.88 4.19
N SER A 17 -7.56 4.97 4.93
CA SER A 17 -8.60 5.99 5.16
C SER A 17 -8.76 7.00 4.01
N ARG A 18 -7.82 7.10 3.08
CA ARG A 18 -7.84 8.06 1.95
C ARG A 18 -6.98 7.58 0.78
N GLY A 19 -7.08 8.30 -0.33
CA GLY A 19 -6.23 8.11 -1.53
C GLY A 19 -6.25 6.67 -2.03
N LEU A 20 -5.07 6.14 -2.39
CA LEU A 20 -4.94 4.79 -2.93
C LEU A 20 -5.40 3.70 -1.96
N GLY A 21 -5.08 3.84 -0.66
CA GLY A 21 -5.52 2.86 0.33
C GLY A 21 -7.04 2.75 0.45
N ALA A 22 -7.75 3.88 0.38
CA ALA A 22 -9.22 3.90 0.35
C ALA A 22 -9.77 3.26 -0.94
N GLY A 23 -9.13 3.53 -2.10
CA GLY A 23 -9.49 2.87 -3.36
C GLY A 23 -9.30 1.35 -3.30
N ILE A 24 -8.21 0.89 -2.67
CA ILE A 24 -7.97 -0.54 -2.47
C ILE A 24 -9.02 -1.16 -1.53
N ALA A 25 -9.42 -0.47 -0.46
CA ALA A 25 -10.47 -0.94 0.43
C ALA A 25 -11.83 -1.08 -0.31
N ARG A 26 -12.17 -0.09 -1.17
CA ARG A 26 -13.37 -0.17 -2.02
C ARG A 26 -13.31 -1.37 -2.98
N ALA A 27 -12.21 -1.51 -3.71
CA ALA A 27 -12.02 -2.62 -4.63
C ALA A 27 -12.05 -4.00 -3.92
N ALA A 28 -11.52 -4.08 -2.70
CA ALA A 28 -11.60 -5.31 -1.90
C ALA A 28 -13.03 -5.63 -1.46
N ALA A 29 -13.84 -4.62 -1.11
CA ALA A 29 -15.25 -4.79 -0.81
C ALA A 29 -16.04 -5.26 -2.05
N ASP A 30 -15.82 -4.62 -3.19
CA ASP A 30 -16.45 -4.98 -4.47
C ASP A 30 -16.03 -6.40 -4.92
N ALA A 31 -14.80 -6.81 -4.59
CA ALA A 31 -14.32 -8.17 -4.81
C ALA A 31 -14.84 -9.20 -3.79
N GLY A 32 -15.72 -8.80 -2.88
CA GLY A 32 -16.45 -9.68 -1.97
C GLY A 32 -15.67 -10.09 -0.72
N ALA A 33 -14.73 -9.27 -0.24
CA ALA A 33 -14.06 -9.51 1.04
C ALA A 33 -15.08 -9.65 2.17
N ALA A 34 -14.90 -10.64 3.04
CA ALA A 34 -15.80 -10.90 4.17
C ALA A 34 -15.66 -9.84 5.27
N GLY A 35 -14.43 -9.34 5.47
CA GLY A 35 -14.16 -8.24 6.39
C GLY A 35 -12.95 -7.43 5.96
N ILE A 36 -12.98 -6.13 6.25
CA ILE A 36 -11.88 -5.22 5.95
C ILE A 36 -11.55 -4.40 7.19
N MET A 37 -10.31 -4.51 7.66
CA MET A 37 -9.74 -3.59 8.63
C MET A 37 -8.98 -2.50 7.90
N ILE A 38 -9.44 -1.26 7.99
CA ILE A 38 -8.70 -0.11 7.50
C ILE A 38 -8.01 0.61 8.66
N THR A 39 -6.76 1.02 8.47
CA THR A 39 -6.03 1.75 9.50
C THR A 39 -5.51 3.08 8.99
N GLY A 40 -5.37 4.04 9.90
CA GLY A 40 -4.87 5.37 9.57
C GLY A 40 -4.99 6.32 10.77
N ARG A 41 -4.47 7.55 10.63
CA ARG A 41 -4.43 8.55 11.70
C ARG A 41 -5.73 9.35 11.84
N ASP A 42 -6.53 9.41 10.78
CA ASP A 42 -7.73 10.26 10.73
C ASP A 42 -8.99 9.43 11.01
N PRO A 43 -9.56 9.51 12.23
CA PRO A 43 -10.72 8.72 12.60
C PRO A 43 -12.01 9.19 11.90
N VAL A 44 -12.08 10.44 11.46
CA VAL A 44 -13.25 10.95 10.74
C VAL A 44 -13.32 10.33 9.36
N ALA A 45 -12.24 10.45 8.58
CA ALA A 45 -12.15 9.87 7.25
C ALA A 45 -12.28 8.34 7.28
N GLY A 46 -11.61 7.67 8.25
CA GLY A 46 -11.65 6.21 8.35
C GLY A 46 -13.03 5.67 8.70
N LYS A 47 -13.75 6.27 9.64
CA LYS A 47 -15.12 5.87 9.99
C LYS A 47 -16.11 6.19 8.88
N ALA A 48 -15.93 7.31 8.17
CA ALA A 48 -16.77 7.67 7.04
C ALA A 48 -16.65 6.62 5.92
N LEU A 49 -15.43 6.19 5.58
CA LEU A 49 -15.22 5.14 4.58
C LEU A 49 -15.79 3.79 5.04
N ALA A 50 -15.62 3.41 6.31
CA ALA A 50 -16.21 2.18 6.83
C ALA A 50 -17.75 2.20 6.71
N ALA A 51 -18.38 3.33 7.02
CA ALA A 51 -19.83 3.49 6.86
C ALA A 51 -20.28 3.49 5.39
N GLU A 52 -19.48 4.05 4.48
CA GLU A 52 -19.73 4.03 3.03
C GLU A 52 -19.77 2.60 2.48
N LEU A 53 -18.86 1.74 2.95
CA LEU A 53 -18.68 0.38 2.43
C LEU A 53 -19.61 -0.67 3.07
N ALA A 54 -20.12 -0.41 4.27
CA ALA A 54 -21.00 -1.33 5.00
C ALA A 54 -22.24 -1.84 4.20
N PRO A 55 -22.93 -1.00 3.38
CA PRO A 55 -24.09 -1.44 2.61
C PRO A 55 -23.78 -2.53 1.58
N ASN A 56 -22.51 -2.69 1.16
CA ASN A 56 -22.09 -3.66 0.15
C ASN A 56 -21.99 -5.10 0.70
N GLY A 57 -22.36 -5.33 1.97
CA GLY A 57 -22.32 -6.65 2.61
C GLY A 57 -20.96 -7.08 3.14
N THR A 58 -19.95 -6.18 3.11
CA THR A 58 -18.64 -6.38 3.73
C THR A 58 -18.61 -5.72 5.12
N ASP A 59 -18.18 -6.44 6.15
CA ASP A 59 -17.94 -5.85 7.47
C ASP A 59 -16.65 -5.02 7.44
N VAL A 60 -16.77 -3.69 7.46
CA VAL A 60 -15.61 -2.78 7.40
C VAL A 60 -15.45 -2.06 8.73
N LYS A 61 -14.26 -2.17 9.31
CA LYS A 61 -13.90 -1.50 10.56
C LYS A 61 -12.69 -0.59 10.37
N PHE A 62 -12.65 0.47 11.16
CA PHE A 62 -11.53 1.38 11.20
C PHE A 62 -10.80 1.31 12.54
N HIS A 63 -9.49 1.18 12.50
CA HIS A 63 -8.60 1.25 13.66
C HIS A 63 -7.69 2.47 13.53
N ALA A 64 -7.80 3.41 14.49
CA ALA A 64 -6.97 4.61 14.53
C ALA A 64 -5.56 4.25 15.00
N VAL A 65 -4.54 4.58 14.21
CA VAL A 65 -3.16 4.20 14.51
C VAL A 65 -2.16 5.19 13.91
N ASP A 66 -1.10 5.50 14.66
CA ASP A 66 0.10 6.10 14.11
C ASP A 66 1.11 5.00 13.76
N LEU A 67 1.33 4.79 12.49
CA LEU A 67 2.23 3.77 11.98
C LEU A 67 3.73 4.10 12.20
N ALA A 68 4.06 5.31 12.66
CA ALA A 68 5.41 5.61 13.09
C ALA A 68 5.80 4.87 14.38
N ASP A 69 4.82 4.46 15.19
CA ASP A 69 5.02 3.56 16.33
C ASP A 69 4.99 2.09 15.86
N PRO A 70 6.09 1.33 16.03
CA PRO A 70 6.18 -0.05 15.56
C PRO A 70 5.23 -1.01 16.30
N GLN A 71 4.95 -0.77 17.58
CA GLN A 71 4.00 -1.55 18.36
C GLN A 71 2.58 -1.31 17.87
N ALA A 72 2.23 -0.05 17.62
CA ALA A 72 0.94 0.32 17.05
C ALA A 72 0.76 -0.22 15.61
N ALA A 73 1.85 -0.22 14.81
CA ALA A 73 1.83 -0.82 13.47
C ALA A 73 1.51 -2.33 13.53
N ALA A 74 2.19 -3.11 14.38
CA ALA A 74 1.88 -4.52 14.62
C ALA A 74 0.47 -4.71 15.19
N GLY A 75 0.02 -3.82 16.09
CA GLY A 75 -1.31 -3.78 16.68
C GLY A 75 -2.44 -3.66 15.65
N SER A 76 -2.16 -3.15 14.44
CA SER A 76 -3.13 -3.15 13.33
C SER A 76 -3.60 -4.56 12.96
N VAL A 77 -2.69 -5.54 13.01
CA VAL A 77 -3.02 -6.95 12.76
C VAL A 77 -3.81 -7.52 13.93
N THR A 78 -3.40 -7.24 15.16
CA THR A 78 -4.15 -7.65 16.36
C THR A 78 -5.59 -7.14 16.32
N ALA A 79 -5.81 -5.87 15.94
CA ALA A 79 -7.14 -5.31 15.80
C ALA A 79 -7.99 -6.03 14.73
N ALA A 80 -7.37 -6.48 13.63
CA ALA A 80 -8.05 -7.30 12.62
C ALA A 80 -8.40 -8.69 13.15
N VAL A 81 -7.46 -9.35 13.83
CA VAL A 81 -7.68 -10.68 14.43
C VAL A 81 -8.75 -10.63 15.52
N ASP A 82 -8.72 -9.64 16.40
CA ASP A 82 -9.73 -9.44 17.45
C ASP A 82 -11.13 -9.20 16.87
N SER A 83 -11.19 -8.52 15.70
CA SER A 83 -12.44 -8.16 15.04
C SER A 83 -13.05 -9.27 14.20
N TYR A 84 -12.21 -10.11 13.56
CA TYR A 84 -12.62 -11.06 12.54
C TYR A 84 -12.08 -12.49 12.75
N GLY A 85 -11.30 -12.71 13.80
CA GLY A 85 -10.72 -14.00 14.13
C GLY A 85 -9.44 -14.36 13.36
N ARG A 86 -9.07 -13.58 12.31
CA ARG A 86 -7.91 -13.84 11.47
C ARG A 86 -7.56 -12.65 10.57
N VAL A 87 -6.41 -12.74 9.89
CA VAL A 87 -6.09 -11.95 8.71
C VAL A 87 -5.63 -12.86 7.57
N ASP A 88 -6.14 -12.66 6.35
CA ASP A 88 -5.79 -13.47 5.17
C ASP A 88 -5.01 -12.67 4.13
N CYS A 89 -5.29 -11.37 4.06
CA CYS A 89 -4.66 -10.45 3.11
C CYS A 89 -4.20 -9.17 3.78
N VAL A 90 -3.03 -8.67 3.39
CA VAL A 90 -2.48 -7.41 3.91
C VAL A 90 -2.05 -6.51 2.76
N VAL A 91 -2.41 -5.23 2.85
CA VAL A 91 -1.90 -4.18 1.96
C VAL A 91 -1.19 -3.10 2.78
N ASN A 92 0.10 -2.95 2.57
CA ASN A 92 0.88 -1.85 3.10
C ASN A 92 0.82 -0.68 2.12
N SER A 93 -0.18 0.22 2.30
CA SER A 93 -0.41 1.38 1.43
C SER A 93 -0.08 2.72 2.09
N ALA A 94 0.16 2.75 3.41
CA ALA A 94 0.58 3.97 4.07
C ALA A 94 1.89 4.51 3.50
N GLY A 95 1.99 5.83 3.35
CA GLY A 95 3.20 6.47 2.87
C GLY A 95 3.35 7.90 3.36
N LEU A 96 4.59 8.29 3.64
CA LEU A 96 5.03 9.65 3.89
C LEU A 96 5.86 10.09 2.67
N THR A 97 5.52 11.24 2.08
CA THR A 97 6.14 11.75 0.84
C THR A 97 6.69 13.17 0.98
N THR A 98 6.94 13.62 2.22
CA THR A 98 7.59 14.91 2.50
C THR A 98 8.91 15.00 1.78
N ARG A 99 9.27 16.20 1.32
CA ARG A 99 10.48 16.44 0.52
C ARG A 99 11.71 16.62 1.42
N GLY A 100 12.83 16.11 0.94
CA GLY A 100 14.15 16.29 1.53
C GLY A 100 15.22 15.85 0.55
N THR A 101 16.25 16.69 0.39
CA THR A 101 17.44 16.39 -0.42
C THR A 101 18.56 15.81 0.46
N LEU A 102 19.66 15.38 -0.16
CA LEU A 102 20.85 14.95 0.60
C LEU A 102 21.40 16.06 1.50
N LEU A 103 21.22 17.33 1.12
CA LEU A 103 21.83 18.46 1.80
C LEU A 103 20.97 19.06 2.93
N ASP A 104 19.65 18.88 2.87
CA ASP A 104 18.69 19.53 3.80
C ASP A 104 17.85 18.55 4.62
N THR A 105 17.96 17.25 4.39
CA THR A 105 17.22 16.24 5.18
C THR A 105 17.76 16.21 6.61
N THR A 106 16.88 16.50 7.58
CA THR A 106 17.21 16.33 9.01
C THR A 106 17.14 14.86 9.43
N VAL A 107 17.72 14.52 10.58
CA VAL A 107 17.64 13.17 11.15
C VAL A 107 16.19 12.78 11.40
N GLU A 108 15.38 13.69 11.95
CA GLU A 108 13.97 13.46 12.26
C GLU A 108 13.15 13.19 10.99
N LEU A 109 13.42 13.93 9.91
CA LEU A 109 12.75 13.70 8.63
C LEU A 109 13.14 12.35 8.04
N PHE A 110 14.43 12.01 8.07
CA PHE A 110 14.93 10.71 7.63
C PHE A 110 14.25 9.56 8.40
N ASP A 111 14.28 9.65 9.75
CA ASP A 111 13.72 8.65 10.64
C ASP A 111 12.21 8.50 10.46
N ALA A 112 11.46 9.58 10.22
CA ALA A 112 10.05 9.55 9.93
C ALA A 112 9.74 8.76 8.63
N HIS A 113 10.55 8.96 7.58
CA HIS A 113 10.43 8.20 6.33
C HIS A 113 10.71 6.70 6.54
N ILE A 114 11.75 6.36 7.27
CA ILE A 114 12.06 4.96 7.61
C ILE A 114 10.95 4.37 8.46
N ALA A 115 10.46 5.11 9.47
CA ALA A 115 9.41 4.65 10.35
C ALA A 115 8.13 4.25 9.60
N VAL A 116 7.61 5.14 8.75
CA VAL A 116 6.32 4.94 8.08
C VAL A 116 6.46 4.06 6.82
N ASN A 117 7.50 4.32 5.97
CA ASN A 117 7.57 3.69 4.66
C ASN A 117 8.28 2.33 4.65
N LEU A 118 9.04 1.98 5.71
CA LEU A 118 9.81 0.73 5.77
C LEU A 118 9.55 -0.05 7.06
N ARG A 119 9.73 0.58 8.22
CA ARG A 119 9.61 -0.10 9.53
C ARG A 119 8.18 -0.56 9.80
N ALA A 120 7.17 0.28 9.55
CA ALA A 120 5.77 -0.10 9.74
C ALA A 120 5.35 -1.30 8.86
N PRO A 121 5.61 -1.33 7.54
CA PRO A 121 5.40 -2.52 6.73
C PRO A 121 6.08 -3.77 7.27
N PHE A 122 7.31 -3.66 7.79
CA PHE A 122 8.01 -4.79 8.41
C PHE A 122 7.21 -5.41 9.55
N PHE A 123 6.80 -4.60 10.53
CA PHE A 123 6.10 -5.10 11.72
C PHE A 123 4.66 -5.56 11.43
N ILE A 124 3.98 -4.93 10.47
CA ILE A 124 2.68 -5.40 9.98
C ILE A 124 2.82 -6.77 9.32
N MET A 125 3.79 -6.94 8.40
CA MET A 125 4.04 -8.24 7.76
C MET A 125 4.47 -9.31 8.77
N GLN A 126 5.30 -8.97 9.75
CA GLN A 126 5.72 -9.89 10.81
C GLN A 126 4.53 -10.41 11.62
N ALA A 127 3.66 -9.50 12.09
CA ALA A 127 2.48 -9.87 12.85
C ALA A 127 1.49 -10.71 12.02
N ALA A 128 1.27 -10.32 10.75
CA ALA A 128 0.40 -11.07 9.85
C ALA A 128 0.95 -12.46 9.49
N ALA A 129 2.25 -12.57 9.21
CA ALA A 129 2.89 -13.86 8.95
C ALA A 129 2.81 -14.78 10.18
N HIS A 130 2.94 -14.23 11.39
CA HIS A 130 2.77 -14.98 12.63
C HIS A 130 1.34 -15.51 12.78
N ASP A 131 0.30 -14.69 12.55
CA ASP A 131 -1.09 -15.14 12.59
C ASP A 131 -1.35 -16.24 11.54
N MET A 132 -0.96 -16.00 10.28
CA MET A 132 -1.15 -16.96 9.19
C MET A 132 -0.44 -18.30 9.47
N SER A 133 0.83 -18.26 9.87
CA SER A 133 1.63 -19.46 10.16
C SER A 133 1.10 -20.23 11.37
N SER A 134 0.65 -19.53 12.43
CA SER A 134 0.08 -20.18 13.62
C SER A 134 -1.19 -20.99 13.31
N ARG A 135 -1.95 -20.52 12.30
CA ARG A 135 -3.14 -21.21 11.80
C ARG A 135 -2.83 -22.23 10.69
N SER A 136 -1.57 -22.37 10.28
CA SER A 136 -1.17 -23.15 9.09
C SER A 136 -1.96 -22.76 7.83
N ALA A 137 -2.35 -21.50 7.73
CA ALA A 137 -3.19 -20.95 6.67
C ALA A 137 -2.35 -20.20 5.61
N PRO A 138 -2.72 -20.29 4.33
CA PRO A 138 -2.09 -19.46 3.30
C PRO A 138 -2.48 -18.00 3.48
N GLY A 139 -1.66 -17.10 2.91
CA GLY A 139 -1.93 -15.67 2.92
C GLY A 139 -1.38 -14.93 1.72
N SER A 140 -1.77 -13.68 1.55
CA SER A 140 -1.23 -12.82 0.52
C SER A 140 -1.02 -11.39 1.01
N MET A 141 0.17 -10.83 0.75
CA MET A 141 0.51 -9.47 1.14
C MET A 141 0.99 -8.67 -0.07
N VAL A 142 0.60 -7.40 -0.15
CA VAL A 142 1.05 -6.47 -1.18
C VAL A 142 1.61 -5.22 -0.53
N ASN A 143 2.84 -4.88 -0.88
CA ASN A 143 3.50 -3.65 -0.49
C ASN A 143 3.37 -2.61 -1.61
N ILE A 144 2.72 -1.48 -1.34
CA ILE A 144 2.73 -0.34 -2.23
C ILE A 144 4.08 0.36 -2.09
N ILE A 145 4.87 0.20 -3.12
CA ILE A 145 6.20 0.79 -3.20
C ILE A 145 6.12 2.06 -4.07
N SER A 146 7.12 2.35 -4.83
CA SER A 146 7.13 3.49 -5.75
C SER A 146 8.18 3.25 -6.80
N PHE A 147 7.93 3.71 -8.02
CA PHE A 147 8.95 3.78 -9.06
C PHE A 147 10.19 4.58 -8.63
N SER A 148 10.01 5.51 -7.67
CA SER A 148 11.13 6.23 -7.03
C SER A 148 12.12 5.33 -6.30
N ALA A 149 11.77 4.08 -5.98
CA ALA A 149 12.71 3.10 -5.39
C ALA A 149 13.91 2.81 -6.29
N HIS A 150 13.81 3.09 -7.59
CA HIS A 150 14.92 3.00 -8.55
C HIS A 150 15.86 4.23 -8.51
N GLY A 151 15.50 5.28 -7.78
CA GLY A 151 16.25 6.54 -7.71
C GLY A 151 15.78 7.61 -8.71
N GLY A 152 16.60 8.65 -8.89
CA GLY A 152 16.38 9.68 -9.89
C GLY A 152 15.55 10.90 -9.45
N GLN A 153 15.12 10.97 -8.19
CA GLN A 153 14.39 12.11 -7.64
C GLN A 153 15.16 12.73 -6.45
N PRO A 154 16.08 13.67 -6.66
CA PRO A 154 17.01 14.16 -5.63
C PRO A 154 16.31 14.81 -4.43
N TYR A 155 15.11 15.35 -4.61
CA TYR A 155 14.30 15.95 -3.53
C TYR A 155 13.46 14.93 -2.72
N LEU A 156 13.63 13.64 -2.97
CA LEU A 156 12.99 12.53 -2.27
C LEU A 156 14.01 11.58 -1.62
N ALA A 157 15.19 12.05 -1.25
CA ALA A 157 16.29 11.19 -0.78
C ALA A 157 15.88 10.20 0.33
N PRO A 158 15.24 10.61 1.46
CA PRO A 158 14.84 9.67 2.50
C PRO A 158 13.70 8.73 2.06
N TYR A 159 12.79 9.22 1.22
CA TYR A 159 11.70 8.40 0.66
C TYR A 159 12.24 7.30 -0.24
N VAL A 160 13.16 7.65 -1.15
CA VAL A 160 13.84 6.69 -2.04
C VAL A 160 14.54 5.60 -1.24
N ALA A 161 15.32 5.98 -0.20
CA ALA A 161 16.00 5.02 0.67
C ALA A 161 15.01 4.03 1.32
N ALA A 162 13.90 4.53 1.87
CA ALA A 162 12.89 3.69 2.51
C ALA A 162 12.18 2.77 1.50
N LYS A 163 11.78 3.28 0.33
CA LYS A 163 11.08 2.47 -0.69
C LYS A 163 12.01 1.47 -1.37
N ALA A 164 13.28 1.79 -1.60
CA ALA A 164 14.28 0.82 -2.06
C ALA A 164 14.52 -0.29 -1.02
N GLY A 165 14.57 0.06 0.27
CA GLY A 165 14.62 -0.91 1.36
C GLY A 165 13.40 -1.85 1.36
N LEU A 166 12.21 -1.32 1.07
CA LEU A 166 10.98 -2.11 1.01
C LEU A 166 10.98 -3.11 -0.17
N VAL A 167 11.64 -2.79 -1.30
CA VAL A 167 11.87 -3.71 -2.41
C VAL A 167 12.65 -4.94 -1.93
N GLY A 168 13.79 -4.71 -1.27
CA GLY A 168 14.62 -5.80 -0.73
C GLY A 168 13.89 -6.62 0.33
N LEU A 169 13.18 -5.94 1.24
CA LEU A 169 12.38 -6.57 2.28
C LEU A 169 11.28 -7.45 1.70
N THR A 170 10.55 -6.98 0.69
CA THR A 170 9.50 -7.75 0.00
C THR A 170 10.02 -9.08 -0.52
N ARG A 171 11.15 -9.08 -1.21
CA ARG A 171 11.78 -10.29 -1.74
C ARG A 171 12.26 -11.24 -0.65
N ASN A 172 12.90 -10.69 0.39
CA ASN A 172 13.43 -11.48 1.50
C ASN A 172 12.33 -12.19 2.28
N VAL A 173 11.26 -11.47 2.65
CA VAL A 173 10.14 -12.04 3.43
C VAL A 173 9.36 -13.05 2.58
N ALA A 174 9.16 -12.78 1.29
CA ALA A 174 8.53 -13.71 0.36
C ALA A 174 9.29 -15.05 0.27
N TYR A 175 10.62 -14.97 0.17
CA TYR A 175 11.47 -16.17 0.17
C TYR A 175 11.38 -16.95 1.48
N ALA A 176 11.38 -16.27 2.63
CA ALA A 176 11.32 -16.89 3.95
C ALA A 176 10.01 -17.69 4.15
N HIS A 177 8.88 -17.16 3.69
CA HIS A 177 7.55 -17.70 3.96
C HIS A 177 6.92 -18.50 2.80
N ARG A 178 7.69 -18.85 1.76
CA ARG A 178 7.16 -19.58 0.59
C ARG A 178 6.60 -20.95 0.93
N PHE A 179 7.17 -21.63 1.90
CA PHE A 179 6.69 -22.95 2.37
C PHE A 179 5.50 -22.84 3.33
N ASP A 180 5.30 -21.65 3.93
CA ASP A 180 4.09 -21.34 4.69
C ASP A 180 2.91 -21.01 3.77
N ARG A 181 3.13 -20.98 2.45
CA ARG A 181 2.14 -20.61 1.42
C ARG A 181 1.69 -19.15 1.56
N ILE A 182 2.55 -18.28 2.11
CA ILE A 182 2.30 -16.85 2.21
C ILE A 182 3.01 -16.16 1.05
N ARG A 183 2.22 -15.55 0.17
CA ARG A 183 2.73 -14.81 -0.99
C ARG A 183 2.90 -13.34 -0.62
N ILE A 184 4.01 -12.75 -1.00
CA ILE A 184 4.31 -11.35 -0.70
C ILE A 184 4.87 -10.70 -1.96
N ASN A 185 4.18 -9.69 -2.47
CA ASN A 185 4.57 -8.99 -3.69
C ASN A 185 4.65 -7.48 -3.46
N GLY A 186 5.38 -6.80 -4.29
CA GLY A 186 5.50 -5.34 -4.29
C GLY A 186 4.99 -4.75 -5.59
N LEU A 187 4.44 -3.54 -5.50
CA LEU A 187 4.00 -2.77 -6.65
C LEU A 187 4.69 -1.41 -6.65
N ASN A 188 5.64 -1.22 -7.57
CA ASN A 188 6.30 0.06 -7.81
C ASN A 188 5.37 0.95 -8.63
N ILE A 189 4.48 1.67 -7.94
CA ILE A 189 3.55 2.57 -8.63
C ILE A 189 4.27 3.81 -9.13
N GLY A 190 3.86 4.26 -10.31
CA GLY A 190 4.25 5.53 -10.89
C GLY A 190 3.49 6.72 -10.33
N TRP A 191 3.53 7.80 -11.06
CA TRP A 191 2.83 9.02 -10.68
C TRP A 191 1.32 8.81 -10.75
N THR A 192 0.67 8.88 -9.59
CA THR A 192 -0.73 8.49 -9.40
C THR A 192 -1.57 9.69 -9.00
N GLU A 193 -2.72 9.85 -9.64
CA GLU A 193 -3.68 10.90 -9.33
C GLU A 193 -4.41 10.57 -8.02
N THR A 194 -4.08 11.34 -6.98
CA THR A 194 -4.70 11.23 -5.64
C THR A 194 -4.81 12.62 -5.00
N GLU A 195 -5.73 12.77 -4.05
CA GLU A 195 -5.83 13.99 -3.25
C GLU A 195 -4.50 14.32 -2.51
N GLY A 196 -3.80 13.30 -2.04
CA GLY A 196 -2.50 13.46 -1.39
C GLY A 196 -1.42 13.95 -2.35
N GLU A 197 -1.45 13.50 -3.59
CA GLU A 197 -0.53 13.99 -4.63
C GLU A 197 -0.88 15.43 -5.04
N ASP A 198 -2.16 15.77 -5.20
CA ASP A 198 -2.58 17.16 -5.47
C ASP A 198 -2.06 18.11 -4.38
N ALA A 199 -2.28 17.77 -3.11
CA ALA A 199 -1.77 18.56 -2.00
C ALA A 199 -0.23 18.70 -2.03
N THR A 200 0.48 17.64 -2.40
CA THR A 200 1.92 17.62 -2.52
C THR A 200 2.41 18.51 -3.68
N GLN A 201 1.77 18.40 -4.84
CA GLN A 201 2.11 19.19 -6.02
C GLN A 201 1.92 20.70 -5.76
N ARG A 202 0.83 21.06 -5.10
CA ARG A 202 0.57 22.46 -4.70
C ARG A 202 1.58 22.96 -3.66
N ALA A 203 1.83 22.16 -2.62
CA ALA A 203 2.69 22.59 -1.50
C ALA A 203 4.18 22.69 -1.86
N PHE A 204 4.70 21.80 -2.71
CA PHE A 204 6.13 21.68 -2.96
C PHE A 204 6.56 22.05 -4.39
N HIS A 205 5.64 22.07 -5.34
CA HIS A 205 5.95 22.30 -6.75
C HIS A 205 5.20 23.48 -7.37
N GLY A 206 4.38 24.20 -6.57
CA GLY A 206 3.63 25.38 -7.03
C GLY A 206 2.65 25.06 -8.16
N ALA A 207 2.08 23.84 -8.14
CA ALA A 207 1.23 23.35 -9.21
C ALA A 207 -0.05 24.18 -9.34
N ALA A 208 -0.40 24.53 -10.60
CA ALA A 208 -1.65 25.18 -10.96
C ALA A 208 -2.82 24.18 -10.99
N ASP A 209 -4.04 24.68 -11.21
CA ASP A 209 -5.24 23.83 -11.20
C ASP A 209 -5.27 22.80 -12.34
N ASP A 210 -4.55 23.05 -13.43
CA ASP A 210 -4.43 22.16 -14.59
C ASP A 210 -3.22 21.23 -14.55
N TRP A 211 -2.55 21.10 -13.40
CA TRP A 211 -1.31 20.32 -13.29
C TRP A 211 -1.48 18.87 -13.72
N VAL A 212 -2.65 18.25 -13.46
CA VAL A 212 -2.93 16.85 -13.87
C VAL A 212 -2.91 16.75 -15.40
N ALA A 213 -3.60 17.65 -16.11
CA ALA A 213 -3.63 17.65 -17.56
C ALA A 213 -2.24 17.93 -18.16
N THR A 214 -1.50 18.89 -17.57
CA THR A 214 -0.14 19.23 -17.96
C THR A 214 0.84 18.06 -17.75
N ALA A 215 0.70 17.33 -16.65
CA ALA A 215 1.51 16.14 -16.36
C ALA A 215 1.13 14.99 -17.30
N ALA A 216 -0.16 14.73 -17.49
CA ALA A 216 -0.69 13.68 -18.35
C ALA A 216 -0.19 13.82 -19.81
N ALA A 217 -0.17 15.04 -20.34
CA ALA A 217 0.31 15.31 -21.69
C ALA A 217 1.79 14.96 -21.94
N LYS A 218 2.58 14.78 -20.87
CA LYS A 218 4.01 14.40 -20.93
C LYS A 218 4.23 12.90 -20.73
N LEU A 219 3.17 12.14 -20.48
CA LEU A 219 3.26 10.71 -20.22
C LEU A 219 2.86 9.90 -21.47
N PRO A 220 3.52 8.77 -21.74
CA PRO A 220 3.26 7.95 -22.93
C PRO A 220 1.79 7.53 -23.10
N MET A 221 1.10 7.20 -22.00
CA MET A 221 -0.31 6.79 -22.02
C MET A 221 -1.29 7.97 -21.93
N GLY A 222 -0.81 9.22 -21.92
CA GLY A 222 -1.64 10.42 -21.85
C GLY A 222 -2.43 10.58 -20.53
N LYS A 223 -2.06 9.89 -19.48
CA LYS A 223 -2.71 9.95 -18.16
C LYS A 223 -1.75 9.60 -17.03
N LEU A 224 -2.04 10.07 -15.81
CA LEU A 224 -1.43 9.56 -14.60
C LEU A 224 -2.02 8.17 -14.25
N GLY A 225 -1.34 7.43 -13.39
CA GLY A 225 -1.90 6.22 -12.80
C GLY A 225 -3.23 6.52 -12.09
N GLN A 226 -4.22 5.66 -12.30
CA GLN A 226 -5.53 5.81 -11.67
C GLN A 226 -5.65 4.89 -10.46
N VAL A 227 -6.25 5.41 -9.38
CA VAL A 227 -6.47 4.66 -8.14
C VAL A 227 -7.24 3.37 -8.40
N SER A 228 -8.27 3.38 -9.23
CA SER A 228 -9.07 2.21 -9.58
C SER A 228 -8.26 1.11 -10.25
N GLU A 229 -7.43 1.47 -11.24
CA GLU A 229 -6.60 0.51 -11.99
C GLU A 229 -5.56 -0.17 -11.09
N ILE A 230 -4.93 0.60 -10.19
CA ILE A 230 -3.97 0.06 -9.22
C ILE A 230 -4.70 -0.85 -8.21
N ALA A 231 -5.85 -0.41 -7.70
CA ALA A 231 -6.62 -1.15 -6.71
C ALA A 231 -7.10 -2.51 -7.26
N GLU A 232 -7.58 -2.58 -8.50
CA GLU A 232 -7.96 -3.83 -9.16
C GLU A 232 -6.76 -4.78 -9.30
N PHE A 233 -5.59 -4.26 -9.65
CA PHE A 233 -4.38 -5.08 -9.75
C PHE A 233 -3.90 -5.58 -8.38
N VAL A 234 -4.02 -4.76 -7.33
CA VAL A 234 -3.76 -5.18 -5.95
C VAL A 234 -4.70 -6.30 -5.54
N VAL A 235 -6.01 -6.18 -5.80
CA VAL A 235 -7.00 -7.24 -5.54
C VAL A 235 -6.64 -8.53 -6.28
N PHE A 236 -6.22 -8.44 -7.54
CA PHE A 236 -5.74 -9.61 -8.29
C PHE A 236 -4.54 -10.28 -7.60
N LEU A 237 -3.54 -9.52 -7.15
CA LEU A 237 -2.37 -10.05 -6.44
C LEU A 237 -2.73 -10.69 -5.09
N LEU A 238 -3.72 -10.15 -4.38
CA LEU A 238 -4.21 -10.72 -3.13
C LEU A 238 -4.99 -12.02 -3.36
N SER A 239 -5.66 -12.15 -4.49
CA SER A 239 -6.53 -13.28 -4.80
C SER A 239 -5.76 -14.54 -5.17
N ASP A 240 -6.44 -15.69 -5.10
CA ASP A 240 -5.89 -16.97 -5.51
C ASP A 240 -5.64 -17.05 -7.05
N ARG A 241 -6.21 -16.12 -7.82
CA ARG A 241 -6.00 -16.04 -9.28
C ARG A 241 -4.59 -15.60 -9.68
N SER A 242 -3.84 -14.94 -8.81
CA SER A 242 -2.43 -14.65 -9.05
C SER A 242 -1.51 -15.88 -8.90
N GLY A 243 -2.08 -17.02 -8.51
CA GLY A 243 -1.41 -18.32 -8.50
C GLY A 243 -0.19 -18.35 -7.59
N VAL A 244 0.96 -18.73 -8.14
CA VAL A 244 2.21 -18.92 -7.39
C VAL A 244 3.09 -17.68 -7.30
N VAL A 245 2.63 -16.52 -7.78
CA VAL A 245 3.44 -15.29 -7.82
C VAL A 245 3.77 -14.83 -6.40
N THR A 246 5.04 -14.82 -6.05
CA THR A 246 5.57 -14.32 -4.78
C THR A 246 6.97 -13.74 -5.00
N GLY A 247 7.38 -12.76 -4.20
CA GLY A 247 8.67 -12.08 -4.30
C GLY A 247 8.83 -11.17 -5.52
N SER A 248 7.77 -11.02 -6.32
CA SER A 248 7.78 -10.12 -7.47
C SER A 248 7.60 -8.68 -7.01
N VAL A 249 8.42 -7.80 -7.55
CA VAL A 249 8.26 -6.35 -7.43
C VAL A 249 8.01 -5.84 -8.84
N ILE A 250 6.77 -5.45 -9.09
CA ILE A 250 6.26 -5.13 -10.42
C ILE A 250 6.30 -3.63 -10.61
N ASP A 251 6.96 -3.18 -11.67
CA ASP A 251 6.93 -1.78 -12.08
C ASP A 251 5.58 -1.50 -12.74
N TRP A 252 4.71 -0.81 -12.01
CA TRP A 252 3.40 -0.36 -12.45
C TRP A 252 3.49 1.13 -12.80
N ASP A 253 4.24 1.42 -13.87
CA ASP A 253 4.52 2.77 -14.39
C ASP A 253 4.66 2.71 -15.91
N GLN A 254 4.68 3.87 -16.51
CA GLN A 254 4.83 4.08 -17.97
C GLN A 254 6.28 4.18 -18.41
N LYS A 255 7.22 4.16 -17.46
CA LYS A 255 8.66 4.17 -17.72
C LYS A 255 9.19 2.76 -17.78
N VAL A 256 10.13 2.53 -18.69
CA VAL A 256 10.83 1.25 -18.84
C VAL A 256 12.28 1.45 -18.43
N LEU A 257 12.67 0.78 -17.34
CA LEU A 257 14.03 0.88 -16.83
C LEU A 257 15.05 0.26 -17.80
N GLY A 258 16.19 0.95 -17.93
CA GLY A 258 17.28 0.49 -18.78
C GLY A 258 17.06 0.73 -20.28
N CYS A 259 15.96 1.34 -20.67
CA CYS A 259 15.73 1.80 -22.03
C CYS A 259 16.01 3.30 -22.12
N TYR A 260 16.91 3.67 -23.01
CA TYR A 260 17.30 5.06 -23.29
C TYR A 260 17.15 5.30 -24.78
N ASP A 261 16.68 6.48 -25.15
CA ASP A 261 16.65 6.94 -26.55
C ASP A 261 18.04 7.33 -27.04
#